data_a4d9d01f7167757a04a9050dcd495aa8
#
_entry.id   a4d9d01f7167757a04a9050dcd495aa8
#
_cell.length_a   1.000
_cell.length_b   1.000
_cell.length_c   1.000
_cell.angle_alpha   90.00
_cell.angle_beta   90.00
_cell.angle_gamma   90.00
#
_symmetry.space_group_name_H-M   'P 1'
#
loop_
_entity.id
_entity.type
_entity.pdbx_description
1 polymer ?
#
loop_
_entity_poly.entity_id
_entity_poly.type
_entity_poly.pdbx_seq_one_letter_code
_entity_poly.pdbx_strand_id
1 'polypeptide(L)'
;MSPTKRFFKLLNMDRKDIYQIFFYAIFAGLVSLSLPLGVQAIINFIQSGRVSVSWVVLVIFVVLGVALVGFLAFMQLRITENLQQKIFVRSSFEFAYKLPKIKFEDLYPNVYPPELANRFFDTITIQKGSSKILLDFSAALLQIGFGILL
;
A
#
# COMPACT_ATOMS: atom_id res chain seq x y z
N MET A 1 14.49 7.85 -22.57
CA MET A 1 14.14 6.78 -21.64
C MET A 1 12.63 6.64 -21.63
N SER A 2 12.09 5.42 -21.81
CA SER A 2 10.64 5.18 -21.77
C SER A 2 10.06 5.51 -20.38
N PRO A 3 8.83 6.04 -20.28
CA PRO A 3 8.20 6.42 -19.00
C PRO A 3 8.13 5.26 -18.02
N THR A 4 7.94 4.03 -18.51
CA THR A 4 7.95 2.81 -17.70
C THR A 4 9.29 2.54 -17.01
N LYS A 5 10.42 2.74 -17.70
CA LYS A 5 11.75 2.57 -17.09
C LYS A 5 12.03 3.60 -15.99
N ARG A 6 11.50 4.82 -16.11
CA ARG A 6 11.61 5.85 -15.07
C ARG A 6 10.78 5.48 -13.85
N PHE A 7 9.58 4.97 -14.05
CA PHE A 7 8.71 4.51 -12.97
C PHE A 7 9.35 3.35 -12.19
N PHE A 8 9.86 2.32 -12.86
CA PHE A 8 10.57 1.23 -12.22
C PHE A 8 11.87 1.67 -11.52
N LYS A 9 12.56 2.67 -12.03
CA LYS A 9 13.74 3.23 -11.38
C LYS A 9 13.38 3.95 -10.07
N LEU A 10 12.27 4.68 -10.04
CA LEU A 10 11.76 5.33 -8.82
C LEU A 10 11.39 4.29 -7.75
N LEU A 11 10.64 3.26 -8.14
CA LEU A 11 10.29 2.15 -7.24
C LEU A 11 11.54 1.43 -6.69
N ASN A 12 12.55 1.27 -7.51
CA ASN A 12 13.79 0.59 -7.14
C ASN A 12 14.61 1.36 -6.08
N MET A 13 14.46 2.67 -5.99
CA MET A 13 15.15 3.49 -5.00
C MET A 13 14.55 3.34 -3.60
N ASP A 14 13.27 2.98 -3.50
CA ASP A 14 12.55 2.84 -2.23
C ASP A 14 12.20 1.36 -1.94
N ARG A 15 13.06 0.42 -2.38
CA ARG A 15 12.88 -1.04 -2.21
C ARG A 15 12.62 -1.47 -0.77
N LYS A 16 13.24 -0.81 0.22
CA LYS A 16 13.07 -1.15 1.63
C LYS A 16 11.62 -0.90 2.09
N ASP A 17 11.07 0.25 1.73
CA ASP A 17 9.70 0.61 2.10
C ASP A 17 8.68 -0.32 1.39
N ILE A 18 8.93 -0.64 0.11
CA ILE A 18 8.11 -1.58 -0.66
C ILE A 18 8.16 -2.98 -0.04
N TYR A 19 9.35 -3.47 0.31
CA TYR A 19 9.49 -4.78 0.96
C TYR A 19 8.76 -4.83 2.31
N GLN A 20 8.83 -3.77 3.10
CA GLN A 20 8.10 -3.67 4.35
C GLN A 20 6.58 -3.70 4.14
N ILE A 21 6.06 -2.98 3.13
CA ILE A 21 4.62 -3.01 2.79
C ILE A 21 4.18 -4.44 2.48
N PHE A 22 4.93 -5.17 1.64
CA PHE A 22 4.64 -6.57 1.32
C PHE A 22 4.74 -7.48 2.54
N PHE A 23 5.75 -7.29 3.37
CA PHE A 23 5.92 -8.06 4.59
C PHE A 23 4.71 -7.92 5.52
N TYR A 24 4.30 -6.68 5.83
CA TYR A 24 3.11 -6.44 6.65
C TYR A 24 1.84 -6.97 5.99
N ALA A 25 1.71 -6.85 4.67
CA ALA A 25 0.58 -7.38 3.93
C ALA A 25 0.48 -8.91 4.07
N ILE A 26 1.59 -9.64 3.92
CA ILE A 26 1.62 -11.10 4.05
C ILE A 26 1.17 -11.51 5.45
N PHE A 27 1.74 -10.90 6.50
CA PHE A 27 1.36 -11.22 7.87
C PHE A 27 -0.10 -10.87 8.18
N ALA A 28 -0.56 -9.70 7.75
CA ALA A 28 -1.96 -9.31 7.89
C ALA A 28 -2.89 -10.28 7.16
N GLY A 29 -2.52 -10.72 5.96
CA GLY A 29 -3.26 -11.69 5.17
C GLY A 29 -3.34 -13.06 5.86
N LEU A 30 -2.24 -13.58 6.38
CA LEU A 30 -2.21 -14.85 7.11
C LEU A 30 -3.12 -14.82 8.34
N VAL A 31 -3.05 -13.76 9.16
CA VAL A 31 -3.91 -13.62 10.33
C VAL A 31 -5.37 -13.46 9.91
N SER A 32 -5.64 -12.65 8.87
CA SER A 32 -7.00 -12.43 8.35
C SER A 32 -7.68 -13.71 7.88
N LEU A 33 -6.93 -14.68 7.37
CA LEU A 33 -7.48 -16.01 6.97
C LEU A 33 -7.88 -16.87 8.17
N SER A 34 -7.17 -16.75 9.28
CA SER A 34 -7.49 -17.52 10.48
C SER A 34 -8.78 -17.03 11.16
N LEU A 35 -9.19 -15.77 10.90
CA LEU A 35 -10.36 -15.18 11.52
C LEU A 35 -11.69 -15.88 11.15
N PRO A 36 -12.00 -16.16 9.86
CA PRO A 36 -13.21 -16.89 9.51
C PRO A 36 -13.27 -18.27 10.14
N LEU A 37 -12.13 -18.99 10.17
CA LEU A 37 -12.04 -20.30 10.81
C LEU A 37 -12.26 -20.22 12.33
N GLY A 38 -11.71 -19.18 12.97
CA GLY A 38 -11.93 -18.91 14.38
C GLY A 38 -13.39 -18.62 14.71
N VAL A 39 -14.04 -17.78 13.92
CA VAL A 39 -15.47 -17.46 14.07
C VAL A 39 -16.33 -18.70 13.85
N GLN A 40 -16.04 -19.51 12.82
CA GLN A 40 -16.74 -20.76 12.57
C GLN A 40 -16.58 -21.76 13.72
N ALA A 41 -15.39 -21.86 14.32
CA ALA A 41 -15.17 -22.68 15.49
C ALA A 41 -16.00 -22.20 16.70
N ILE A 42 -16.10 -20.89 16.93
CA ILE A 42 -16.96 -20.31 17.98
C ILE A 42 -18.39 -20.72 17.77
N ILE A 43 -18.92 -20.58 16.55
CA ILE A 43 -20.31 -20.95 16.21
C ILE A 43 -20.55 -22.44 16.48
N ASN A 44 -19.63 -23.31 16.08
CA ASN A 44 -19.72 -24.75 16.31
C ASN A 44 -19.74 -25.09 17.81
N PHE A 45 -18.92 -24.42 18.63
CA PHE A 45 -18.96 -24.59 20.08
C PHE A 45 -20.28 -24.18 20.72
N ILE A 46 -20.85 -23.07 20.28
CA ILE A 46 -22.17 -22.59 20.75
C ILE A 46 -23.27 -23.60 20.37
N GLN A 47 -23.27 -24.08 19.13
CA GLN A 47 -24.27 -25.06 18.65
C GLN A 47 -24.19 -26.40 19.36
N SER A 48 -22.99 -26.83 19.75
CA SER A 48 -22.81 -28.10 20.47
C SER A 48 -23.23 -28.06 21.95
N GLY A 49 -23.64 -26.90 22.46
CA GLY A 49 -24.07 -26.71 23.86
C GLY A 49 -22.97 -26.89 24.90
N ARG A 50 -21.74 -27.10 24.46
CA ARG A 50 -20.57 -27.27 25.36
C ARG A 50 -19.95 -25.92 25.69
N VAL A 51 -20.53 -25.21 26.63
CA VAL A 51 -19.93 -24.01 27.19
C VAL A 51 -18.79 -24.43 28.13
N SER A 52 -17.59 -24.51 27.61
CA SER A 52 -16.37 -24.82 28.35
C SER A 52 -15.43 -23.61 28.34
N VAL A 53 -14.44 -23.60 29.21
CA VAL A 53 -13.40 -22.53 29.24
C VAL A 53 -12.73 -22.36 27.86
N SER A 54 -12.72 -23.41 27.04
CA SER A 54 -12.11 -23.38 25.70
C SER A 54 -12.73 -22.36 24.75
N TRP A 55 -14.05 -22.10 24.79
CA TRP A 55 -14.65 -21.12 23.89
C TRP A 55 -14.26 -19.68 24.27
N VAL A 56 -14.09 -19.38 25.56
CA VAL A 56 -13.62 -18.07 26.03
C VAL A 56 -12.21 -17.79 25.52
N VAL A 57 -11.34 -18.78 25.62
CA VAL A 57 -9.98 -18.69 25.08
C VAL A 57 -9.99 -18.47 23.56
N LEU A 58 -10.87 -19.16 22.82
CA LEU A 58 -11.00 -19.01 21.39
C LEU A 58 -11.49 -17.60 21.01
N VAL A 59 -12.47 -17.06 21.72
CA VAL A 59 -12.96 -15.69 21.53
C VAL A 59 -11.84 -14.67 21.75
N ILE A 60 -11.08 -14.83 22.84
CA ILE A 60 -9.92 -13.96 23.13
C ILE A 60 -8.91 -14.02 21.98
N PHE A 61 -8.60 -15.20 21.47
CA PHE A 61 -7.69 -15.39 20.33
C PHE A 61 -8.19 -14.68 19.06
N VAL A 62 -9.47 -14.80 18.74
CA VAL A 62 -10.07 -14.13 17.57
C VAL A 62 -10.02 -12.62 17.75
N VAL A 63 -10.35 -12.09 18.93
CA VAL A 63 -10.29 -10.64 19.21
C VAL A 63 -8.85 -10.12 19.10
N LEU A 64 -7.87 -10.84 19.64
CA LEU A 64 -6.45 -10.51 19.50
C LEU A 64 -6.02 -10.56 18.02
N GLY A 65 -6.50 -11.53 17.25
CA GLY A 65 -6.25 -11.63 15.82
C GLY A 65 -6.77 -10.42 15.06
N VAL A 66 -7.99 -9.97 15.33
CA VAL A 66 -8.56 -8.76 14.72
C VAL A 66 -7.74 -7.53 15.08
N ALA A 67 -7.37 -7.37 16.35
CA ALA A 67 -6.53 -6.27 16.81
C ALA A 67 -5.16 -6.27 16.11
N LEU A 68 -4.56 -7.44 15.95
CA LEU A 68 -3.27 -7.61 15.25
C LEU A 68 -3.39 -7.22 13.78
N VAL A 69 -4.42 -7.66 13.07
CA VAL A 69 -4.66 -7.28 11.66
C VAL A 69 -4.81 -5.76 11.54
N GLY A 70 -5.59 -5.14 12.42
CA GLY A 70 -5.76 -3.69 12.44
C GLY A 70 -4.42 -2.96 12.68
N PHE A 71 -3.60 -3.45 13.59
CA PHE A 71 -2.28 -2.89 13.87
C PHE A 71 -1.33 -3.02 12.67
N LEU A 72 -1.29 -4.18 12.01
CA LEU A 72 -0.48 -4.40 10.81
C LEU A 72 -0.94 -3.50 9.66
N ALA A 73 -2.24 -3.35 9.46
CA ALA A 73 -2.81 -2.46 8.46
C ALA A 73 -2.44 -0.98 8.73
N PHE A 74 -2.47 -0.56 10.00
CA PHE A 74 -2.03 0.78 10.39
C PHE A 74 -0.55 1.03 10.10
N MET A 75 0.32 0.05 10.39
CA MET A 75 1.75 0.13 10.06
C MET A 75 1.99 0.21 8.56
N GLN A 76 1.25 -0.58 7.78
CA GLN A 76 1.31 -0.56 6.32
C GLN A 76 0.91 0.82 5.76
N LEU A 77 -0.17 1.42 6.28
CA LEU A 77 -0.62 2.75 5.90
C LEU A 77 0.46 3.81 6.19
N ARG A 78 1.06 3.76 7.37
CA ARG A 78 2.11 4.70 7.79
C ARG A 78 3.35 4.64 6.88
N ILE A 79 3.77 3.43 6.48
CA ILE A 79 4.90 3.28 5.56
C ILE A 79 4.54 3.82 4.18
N THR A 80 3.30 3.59 3.74
CA THR A 80 2.79 4.12 2.47
C THR A 80 2.77 5.64 2.45
N GLU A 81 2.36 6.29 3.53
CA GLU A 81 2.40 7.75 3.66
C GLU A 81 3.84 8.28 3.60
N ASN A 82 4.77 7.64 4.31
CA ASN A 82 6.19 8.00 4.24
C ASN A 82 6.74 7.87 2.80
N LEU A 83 6.36 6.81 2.09
CA LEU A 83 6.75 6.61 0.69
C LEU A 83 6.18 7.72 -0.20
N GLN A 84 4.91 8.10 -0.01
CA GLN A 84 4.29 9.21 -0.72
C GLN A 84 5.04 10.52 -0.52
N GLN A 85 5.39 10.84 0.73
CA GLN A 85 6.15 12.05 1.07
C GLN A 85 7.53 12.05 0.40
N LYS A 86 8.25 10.92 0.42
CA LYS A 86 9.55 10.79 -0.26
C LYS A 86 9.44 11.01 -1.77
N ILE A 87 8.44 10.42 -2.41
CA ILE A 87 8.19 10.59 -3.85
C ILE A 87 7.89 12.07 -4.15
N PHE A 88 7.02 12.70 -3.35
CA PHE A 88 6.64 14.09 -3.54
C PHE A 88 7.85 15.03 -3.42
N VAL A 89 8.59 14.94 -2.32
CA VAL A 89 9.76 15.79 -2.06
C VAL A 89 10.78 15.65 -3.18
N ARG A 90 11.11 14.42 -3.58
CA ARG A 90 12.05 14.15 -4.67
C ARG A 90 11.60 14.76 -5.99
N SER A 91 10.34 14.53 -6.35
CA SER A 91 9.77 15.08 -7.60
C SER A 91 9.72 16.60 -7.58
N SER A 92 9.39 17.20 -6.44
CA SER A 92 9.36 18.66 -6.27
C SER A 92 10.74 19.28 -6.44
N PHE A 93 11.76 18.70 -5.81
CA PHE A 93 13.13 19.17 -5.99
C PHE A 93 13.65 18.97 -7.41
N GLU A 94 13.36 17.83 -8.04
CA GLU A 94 13.74 17.60 -9.43
C GLU A 94 13.08 18.60 -10.38
N PHE A 95 11.82 18.91 -10.13
CA PHE A 95 11.06 19.89 -10.93
C PHE A 95 11.62 21.31 -10.72
N ALA A 96 11.80 21.73 -9.46
CA ALA A 96 12.36 23.05 -9.12
C ALA A 96 13.78 23.24 -9.68
N TYR A 97 14.59 22.19 -9.73
CA TYR A 97 15.93 22.28 -10.31
C TYR A 97 15.94 22.32 -11.84
N LYS A 98 15.02 21.62 -12.50
CA LYS A 98 14.98 21.53 -13.96
C LYS A 98 14.24 22.70 -14.61
N LEU A 99 13.17 23.19 -13.97
CA LEU A 99 12.31 24.23 -14.54
C LEU A 99 13.07 25.50 -14.94
N PRO A 100 13.95 26.09 -14.10
CA PRO A 100 14.70 27.29 -14.46
C PRO A 100 15.76 27.08 -15.57
N LYS A 101 16.12 25.80 -15.83
CA LYS A 101 17.13 25.44 -16.83
C LYS A 101 16.56 25.19 -18.22
N ILE A 102 15.25 25.22 -18.35
CA ILE A 102 14.58 25.08 -19.65
C ILE A 102 14.68 26.41 -20.35
N LYS A 103 15.43 26.46 -21.45
CA LYS A 103 15.43 27.61 -22.35
C LYS A 103 14.11 27.60 -23.09
N PHE A 104 13.31 28.63 -22.85
CA PHE A 104 11.98 28.76 -23.48
C PHE A 104 12.07 28.93 -25.00
N GLU A 105 13.21 29.36 -25.52
CA GLU A 105 13.49 29.50 -26.94
C GLU A 105 13.57 28.14 -27.66
N ASP A 106 13.97 27.08 -26.96
CA ASP A 106 14.07 25.72 -27.49
C ASP A 106 12.77 24.92 -27.35
N LEU A 107 11.77 25.46 -26.64
CA LEU A 107 10.46 24.86 -26.57
C LEU A 107 9.65 25.23 -27.81
N TYR A 108 9.07 24.19 -28.44
CA TYR A 108 8.15 24.32 -29.58
C TYR A 108 7.22 25.52 -29.41
N PRO A 109 6.91 26.29 -30.47
CA PRO A 109 6.14 27.55 -30.41
C PRO A 109 4.74 27.41 -29.78
N ASN A 110 4.30 26.18 -29.45
CA ASN A 110 2.97 25.89 -28.95
C ASN A 110 2.94 25.52 -27.44
N VAL A 111 4.05 25.54 -26.71
CA VAL A 111 4.05 25.19 -25.28
C VAL A 111 4.03 26.45 -24.44
N TYR A 112 2.89 26.72 -23.81
CA TYR A 112 2.70 27.87 -22.94
C TYR A 112 3.40 27.62 -21.57
N PRO A 113 4.31 28.51 -21.11
CA PRO A 113 5.10 28.29 -19.89
C PRO A 113 4.29 27.94 -18.63
N PRO A 114 3.11 28.55 -18.37
CA PRO A 114 2.26 28.16 -17.24
C PRO A 114 1.74 26.74 -17.31
N GLU A 115 1.61 26.13 -18.48
CA GLU A 115 1.20 24.72 -18.61
C GLU A 115 2.25 23.77 -18.01
N LEU A 116 3.54 24.09 -18.13
CA LEU A 116 4.61 23.34 -17.48
C LEU A 116 4.52 23.38 -15.96
N ALA A 117 4.09 24.52 -15.39
CA ALA A 117 3.85 24.61 -13.96
C ALA A 117 2.63 23.77 -13.53
N ASN A 118 1.57 23.74 -14.34
CA ASN A 118 0.41 22.88 -14.06
C ASN A 118 0.77 21.39 -14.07
N ARG A 119 1.69 20.93 -14.91
CA ARG A 119 2.17 19.54 -14.90
C ARG A 119 2.85 19.13 -13.59
N PHE A 120 3.26 20.10 -12.78
CA PHE A 120 3.73 19.79 -11.41
C PHE A 120 2.61 19.17 -10.55
N PHE A 121 1.38 19.62 -10.72
CA PHE A 121 0.22 19.07 -10.00
C PHE A 121 -0.08 17.63 -10.39
N ASP A 122 0.30 17.20 -11.59
CA ASP A 122 0.20 15.79 -12.01
C ASP A 122 1.09 14.88 -11.15
N THR A 123 2.17 15.42 -10.57
CA THR A 123 3.05 14.70 -9.64
C THR A 123 2.30 14.24 -8.40
N ILE A 124 1.34 15.02 -7.90
CA ILE A 124 0.51 14.66 -6.76
C ILE A 124 -0.38 13.46 -7.10
N THR A 125 -0.92 13.45 -8.31
CA THR A 125 -1.75 12.34 -8.81
C THR A 125 -0.92 11.06 -8.96
N ILE A 126 0.29 11.16 -9.50
CA ILE A 126 1.21 10.01 -9.64
C ILE A 126 1.61 9.47 -8.26
N GLN A 127 1.91 10.35 -7.31
CA GLN A 127 2.26 9.99 -5.94
C GLN A 127 1.15 9.17 -5.26
N LYS A 128 -0.07 9.69 -5.29
CA LYS A 128 -1.24 9.02 -4.70
C LYS A 128 -1.56 7.72 -5.44
N GLY A 129 -1.54 7.75 -6.77
CA GLY A 129 -1.81 6.59 -7.62
C GLY A 129 -0.80 5.47 -7.43
N SER A 130 0.49 5.77 -7.39
CA SER A 130 1.55 4.78 -7.20
C SER A 130 1.42 4.04 -5.87
N SER A 131 1.15 4.79 -4.80
CA SER A 131 0.99 4.21 -3.47
C SER A 131 -0.27 3.36 -3.35
N LYS A 132 -1.37 3.81 -3.95
CA LYS A 132 -2.62 3.05 -3.99
C LYS A 132 -2.45 1.75 -4.76
N ILE A 133 -1.82 1.79 -5.93
CA ILE A 133 -1.52 0.58 -6.71
C ILE A 133 -0.69 -0.41 -5.89
N LEU A 134 0.32 0.04 -5.15
CA LEU A 134 1.14 -0.85 -4.32
C LEU A 134 0.32 -1.52 -3.22
N LEU A 135 -0.58 -0.78 -2.54
CA LEU A 135 -1.46 -1.32 -1.51
C LEU A 135 -2.47 -2.30 -2.11
N ASP A 136 -3.20 -1.88 -3.14
CA ASP A 136 -4.25 -2.68 -3.76
C ASP A 136 -3.67 -3.94 -4.42
N PHE A 137 -2.50 -3.83 -5.07
CA PHE A 137 -1.80 -4.96 -5.67
C PHE A 137 -1.32 -5.97 -4.64
N SER A 138 -0.76 -5.51 -3.51
CA SER A 138 -0.35 -6.41 -2.43
C SER A 138 -1.54 -7.14 -1.81
N ALA A 139 -2.66 -6.44 -1.59
CA ALA A 139 -3.88 -7.03 -1.08
C ALA A 139 -4.51 -8.03 -2.06
N ALA A 140 -4.57 -7.68 -3.35
CA ALA A 140 -5.12 -8.55 -4.39
C ALA A 140 -4.30 -9.84 -4.58
N LEU A 141 -2.97 -9.75 -4.58
CA LEU A 141 -2.09 -10.93 -4.66
C LEU A 141 -2.35 -11.91 -3.50
N LEU A 142 -2.53 -11.35 -2.29
CA LEU A 142 -2.82 -12.18 -1.12
C LEU A 142 -4.21 -12.81 -1.21
N GLN A 143 -5.24 -12.04 -1.60
CA GLN A 143 -6.58 -12.57 -1.77
C GLN A 143 -6.63 -13.70 -2.82
N ILE A 144 -5.95 -13.54 -3.95
CA ILE A 144 -5.86 -14.58 -4.98
C ILE A 144 -5.11 -15.80 -4.44
N GLY A 145 -3.94 -15.61 -3.82
CA GLY A 145 -3.13 -16.70 -3.29
C GLY A 145 -3.88 -17.52 -2.24
N PHE A 146 -4.60 -16.84 -1.38
CA PHE A 146 -5.37 -17.50 -0.31
C PHE A 146 -6.72 -18.04 -0.78
N GLY A 147 -7.37 -17.37 -1.75
CA GLY A 147 -8.60 -17.87 -2.35
C GLY A 147 -8.42 -19.16 -3.14
N ILE A 148 -7.18 -19.45 -3.63
CA ILE A 148 -6.86 -20.71 -4.29
C ILE A 148 -6.55 -21.83 -3.25
N LEU A 149 -6.10 -21.45 -2.06
CA LEU A 149 -5.71 -22.38 -0.99
C LEU A 149 -6.90 -22.86 -0.13
N LEU A 150 -8.00 -22.13 -0.13
CA LEU A 150 -9.26 -22.44 0.55
C LEU A 150 -10.20 -23.20 -0.35
#